data_8c3ce747cd8cff063001d4ebd629bf7d
#
_entry.id   8c3ce747cd8cff063001d4ebd629bf7d
#
_cell.length_a   1.000
_cell.length_b   1.000
_cell.length_c   1.000
_cell.angle_alpha   90.00
_cell.angle_beta   90.00
_cell.angle_gamma   90.00
#
_symmetry.space_group_name_H-M   'P 1'
#
loop_
_entity.id
_entity.type
_entity.pdbx_description
1 polymer ?
#
loop_
_entity_poly.entity_id
_entity_poly.type
_entity_poly.pdbx_seq_one_letter_code
_entity_poly.pdbx_strand_id
1 'polypeptide(L)'
;MKYVGLDWAYRRAQWCALAPGGEVAGEGRIAADRDGLARLVLELGDEVKACLEMMSGALWVRDELVACGWQVEVADARKVKTVAPLAAKTDKVDARL
;
A
#
# COMPACT_ATOMS: atom_id res chain seq x y z
N MET A 1 -10.78 -7.89 -6.32
CA MET A 1 -10.19 -6.77 -5.54
C MET A 1 -8.69 -6.89 -5.52
N LYS A 2 -7.99 -5.81 -5.75
CA LYS A 2 -6.54 -5.80 -5.67
C LYS A 2 -6.09 -5.45 -4.26
N TYR A 3 -4.94 -5.97 -3.87
CA TYR A 3 -4.39 -5.67 -2.56
C TYR A 3 -3.09 -4.91 -2.77
N VAL A 4 -2.94 -3.78 -2.10
CA VAL A 4 -1.80 -2.91 -2.31
C VAL A 4 -1.05 -2.70 -1.01
N GLY A 5 0.26 -2.93 -1.04
CA GLY A 5 1.13 -2.53 0.05
C GLY A 5 1.71 -1.18 -0.33
N LEU A 6 1.65 -0.23 0.57
CA LEU A 6 2.12 1.11 0.30
C LEU A 6 3.13 1.51 1.36
N ASP A 7 4.33 1.83 0.93
CA ASP A 7 5.40 2.26 1.81
C ASP A 7 5.61 3.76 1.56
N TRP A 8 5.12 4.56 2.48
CA TRP A 8 5.12 6.02 2.34
C TRP A 8 6.37 6.61 2.96
N ALA A 9 7.12 7.34 2.18
CA ALA A 9 8.33 7.99 2.64
C ALA A 9 8.25 9.49 2.36
N TYR A 10 9.26 10.22 2.76
CA TYR A 10 9.23 11.68 2.70
C TYR A 10 8.95 12.25 1.30
N ARG A 11 9.65 11.79 0.31
CA ARG A 11 9.48 12.36 -1.03
C ARG A 11 8.80 11.41 -2.01
N ARG A 12 8.89 10.13 -1.77
CA ARG A 12 8.35 9.14 -2.66
C ARG A 12 7.74 8.03 -1.89
N ALA A 13 6.76 7.41 -2.47
CA ALA A 13 6.15 6.22 -1.91
C ALA A 13 6.33 5.08 -2.88
N GLN A 14 6.51 3.88 -2.36
CA GLN A 14 6.61 2.69 -3.18
C GLN A 14 5.35 1.88 -2.97
N TRP A 15 4.89 1.23 -4.01
CA TRP A 15 3.70 0.42 -3.89
C TRP A 15 3.87 -0.90 -4.66
N CYS A 16 3.17 -1.90 -4.18
CA CYS A 16 3.11 -3.18 -4.85
C CYS A 16 1.67 -3.66 -4.76
N ALA A 17 1.10 -3.98 -5.90
CA ALA A 17 -0.27 -4.46 -5.97
C ALA A 17 -0.31 -5.93 -6.31
N LEU A 18 -1.16 -6.66 -5.60
CA LEU A 18 -1.36 -8.08 -5.84
C LEU A 18 -2.77 -8.30 -6.33
N ALA A 19 -2.90 -9.18 -7.31
CA ALA A 19 -4.20 -9.62 -7.77
C ALA A 19 -4.81 -10.54 -6.71
N PRO A 20 -6.11 -10.83 -6.78
CA PRO A 20 -6.75 -11.72 -5.81
C PRO A 20 -6.09 -13.07 -5.68
N GLY A 21 -5.46 -13.57 -6.72
CA GLY A 21 -4.77 -14.84 -6.65
C GLY A 21 -3.37 -14.78 -6.07
N GLY A 22 -2.91 -13.61 -5.72
CA GLY A 22 -1.58 -13.45 -5.13
C GLY A 22 -0.48 -13.05 -6.08
N GLU A 23 -0.75 -12.99 -7.38
CA GLU A 23 0.26 -12.62 -8.33
C GLU A 23 0.48 -11.12 -8.28
N VAL A 24 1.67 -10.67 -8.59
CA VAL A 24 1.97 -9.25 -8.64
C VAL A 24 1.24 -8.65 -9.84
N ALA A 25 0.35 -7.73 -9.58
CA ALA A 25 -0.41 -7.04 -10.63
C ALA A 25 0.30 -5.76 -11.06
N GLY A 26 1.20 -5.26 -10.25
CA GLY A 26 1.95 -4.07 -10.59
C GLY A 26 2.76 -3.59 -9.41
N GLU A 27 3.74 -2.75 -9.66
CA GLU A 27 4.52 -2.13 -8.60
C GLU A 27 5.16 -0.88 -9.15
N GLY A 28 5.52 0.03 -8.30
CA GLY A 28 6.11 1.26 -8.77
C GLY A 28 6.32 2.26 -7.65
N ARG A 29 6.55 3.49 -8.04
CA ARG A 29 6.77 4.59 -7.13
C ARG A 29 5.87 5.74 -7.53
N ILE A 30 5.46 6.50 -6.54
CA ILE A 30 4.69 7.70 -6.78
C ILE A 30 5.29 8.82 -5.95
N ALA A 31 4.98 10.05 -6.32
CA ALA A 31 5.34 11.17 -5.49
C ALA A 31 4.54 11.06 -4.20
N ALA A 32 5.15 11.41 -3.08
CA ALA A 32 4.50 11.30 -1.78
C ALA A 32 3.64 12.54 -1.53
N ASP A 33 2.64 12.73 -2.36
CA ASP A 33 1.73 13.87 -2.26
C ASP A 33 0.37 13.48 -2.83
N ARG A 34 -0.55 14.43 -2.81
CA ARG A 34 -1.91 14.17 -3.25
C ARG A 34 -1.98 13.79 -4.72
N ASP A 35 -1.17 14.43 -5.55
CA ASP A 35 -1.19 14.12 -6.98
C ASP A 35 -0.68 12.71 -7.23
N GLY A 36 0.33 12.28 -6.47
CA GLY A 36 0.85 10.93 -6.58
C GLY A 36 -0.21 9.91 -6.21
N LEU A 37 -0.96 10.17 -5.14
CA LEU A 37 -2.05 9.27 -4.74
C LEU A 37 -3.14 9.23 -5.80
N ALA A 38 -3.48 10.39 -6.36
CA ALA A 38 -4.52 10.44 -7.40
C ALA A 38 -4.11 9.61 -8.61
N ARG A 39 -2.85 9.68 -8.99
CA ARG A 39 -2.37 8.89 -10.13
C ARG A 39 -2.43 7.40 -9.83
N LEU A 40 -2.10 7.01 -8.61
CA LEU A 40 -2.14 5.62 -8.22
C LEU A 40 -3.58 5.09 -8.27
N VAL A 41 -4.52 5.89 -7.79
CA VAL A 41 -5.92 5.50 -7.82
C VAL A 41 -6.42 5.36 -9.26
N LEU A 42 -5.99 6.26 -10.13
CA LEU A 42 -6.38 6.15 -11.53
C LEU A 42 -5.83 4.89 -12.18
N GLU A 43 -4.62 4.52 -11.79
CA GLU A 43 -3.99 3.34 -12.37
C GLU A 43 -4.61 2.05 -11.87
N LEU A 44 -4.95 1.98 -10.61
CA LEU A 44 -5.42 0.73 -10.01
C LEU A 44 -6.94 0.60 -9.91
N GLY A 45 -7.65 1.69 -10.03
CA GLY A 45 -9.11 1.66 -9.94
C GLY A 45 -9.60 1.82 -8.52
N ASP A 46 -10.86 1.51 -8.30
CA ASP A 46 -11.48 1.74 -6.99
C ASP A 46 -11.76 0.49 -6.18
N GLU A 47 -11.53 -0.69 -6.72
CA GLU A 47 -11.72 -1.92 -5.95
C GLU A 47 -10.37 -2.36 -5.41
N VAL A 48 -9.90 -1.64 -4.41
CA VAL A 48 -8.57 -1.87 -3.87
C VAL A 48 -8.63 -1.86 -2.35
N LYS A 49 -7.88 -2.77 -1.75
CA LYS A 49 -7.66 -2.75 -0.31
C LYS A 49 -6.17 -2.49 -0.10
N ALA A 50 -5.86 -1.41 0.57
CA ALA A 50 -4.47 -1.01 0.79
C ALA A 50 -4.07 -1.24 2.23
N CYS A 51 -2.82 -1.57 2.44
CA CYS A 51 -2.24 -1.68 3.76
C CYS A 51 -1.08 -0.70 3.84
N LEU A 52 -1.03 0.05 4.91
CA LEU A 52 -0.09 1.13 5.10
C LEU A 52 0.47 1.03 6.50
N GLU A 53 1.78 1.13 6.65
CA GLU A 53 2.38 1.06 7.96
C GLU A 53 2.17 2.38 8.70
N MET A 54 1.93 2.28 10.01
CA MET A 54 1.72 3.48 10.81
C MET A 54 2.99 4.31 10.82
N MET A 55 2.89 5.56 10.40
CA MET A 55 4.02 6.47 10.37
C MET A 55 3.46 7.88 10.24
N SER A 56 4.32 8.87 10.27
CA SER A 56 3.88 10.26 10.14
C SER A 56 3.15 10.43 8.81
N GLY A 57 1.98 10.96 8.85
CA GLY A 57 1.18 11.15 7.64
C GLY A 57 0.30 9.98 7.26
N ALA A 58 0.41 8.85 7.96
CA ALA A 58 -0.39 7.67 7.60
C ALA A 58 -1.89 7.94 7.64
N LEU A 59 -2.35 8.68 8.62
CA LEU A 59 -3.78 8.94 8.73
C LEU A 59 -4.26 9.84 7.59
N TRP A 60 -3.43 10.76 7.17
CA TRP A 60 -3.77 11.63 6.05
C TRP A 60 -3.86 10.79 4.75
N VAL A 61 -2.89 9.89 4.54
CA VAL A 61 -2.90 9.04 3.36
C VAL A 61 -4.14 8.16 3.37
N ARG A 62 -4.46 7.59 4.54
CA ARG A 62 -5.64 6.75 4.66
C ARG A 62 -6.89 7.53 4.27
N ASP A 63 -7.02 8.74 4.80
CA ASP A 63 -8.23 9.53 4.55
C ASP A 63 -8.36 9.89 3.07
N GLU A 64 -7.25 10.21 2.42
CA GLU A 64 -7.29 10.53 0.99
C GLU A 64 -7.71 9.31 0.16
N LEU A 65 -7.18 8.15 0.49
CA LEU A 65 -7.51 6.94 -0.27
C LEU A 65 -8.93 6.46 0.01
N VAL A 66 -9.38 6.58 1.24
CA VAL A 66 -10.76 6.21 1.57
C VAL A 66 -11.73 7.12 0.83
N ALA A 67 -11.38 8.40 0.69
CA ALA A 67 -12.22 9.32 -0.05
C ALA A 67 -12.31 8.94 -1.53
N CYS A 68 -11.33 8.19 -2.03
CA CYS A 68 -11.33 7.73 -3.40
C CYS A 68 -12.01 6.36 -3.56
N GLY A 69 -12.55 5.83 -2.49
CA GLY A 69 -13.26 4.55 -2.56
C GLY A 69 -12.46 3.33 -2.13
N TRP A 70 -11.21 3.50 -1.75
CA TRP A 70 -10.39 2.37 -1.32
C TRP A 70 -10.70 1.98 0.12
N GLN A 71 -10.45 0.71 0.43
CA GLN A 71 -10.43 0.24 1.80
C GLN A 71 -8.99 0.35 2.25
N VAL A 72 -8.74 0.93 3.40
CA VAL A 72 -7.36 1.15 3.85
C VAL A 72 -7.20 0.68 5.28
N GLU A 73 -6.15 -0.08 5.52
CA GLU A 73 -5.82 -0.52 6.85
C GLU A 73 -4.45 0.04 7.20
N VAL A 74 -4.35 0.68 8.35
CA VAL A 74 -3.07 1.19 8.82
C VAL A 74 -2.60 0.24 9.90
N ALA A 75 -1.44 -0.37 9.67
CA ALA A 75 -0.92 -1.39 10.56
C ALA A 75 0.18 -0.86 11.45
N ASP A 76 0.19 -1.34 12.69
CA ASP A 76 1.26 -1.01 13.61
C ASP A 76 2.51 -1.76 13.14
N ALA A 77 3.64 -1.09 13.14
CA ALA A 77 4.89 -1.70 12.69
C ALA A 77 5.23 -2.98 13.45
N ARG A 78 4.86 -3.03 14.73
CA ARG A 78 5.14 -4.22 15.51
C ARG A 78 4.28 -5.39 15.07
N LYS A 79 3.07 -5.11 14.68
CA LYS A 79 2.19 -6.17 14.20
C LYS A 79 2.68 -6.67 12.86
N VAL A 80 3.19 -5.76 12.04
CA VAL A 80 3.72 -6.15 10.75
C VAL A 80 4.90 -7.08 10.96
N LYS A 81 5.78 -6.77 11.91
CA LYS A 81 6.92 -7.62 12.16
C LYS A 81 6.51 -8.96 12.73
N THR A 82 5.45 -8.97 13.53
CA THR A 82 4.97 -10.20 14.11
C THR A 82 4.43 -11.14 13.04
N VAL A 83 3.81 -10.57 12.03
CA VAL A 83 3.23 -11.36 10.97
C VAL A 83 4.24 -11.68 9.88
N ALA A 84 5.32 -10.93 9.82
CA ALA A 84 6.33 -11.11 8.81
C ALA A 84 6.80 -12.55 8.62
N PRO A 85 7.03 -13.30 9.68
CA PRO A 85 7.46 -14.67 9.50
C PRO A 85 6.47 -15.50 8.71
N LEU A 86 5.20 -15.17 8.83
CA LEU A 86 4.18 -15.91 8.11
C LEU A 86 4.14 -15.44 6.68
N ALA A 87 4.30 -14.17 6.51
CA ALA A 87 4.26 -13.60 5.20
C ALA A 87 5.59 -13.67 4.51
N ALA A 88 6.58 -13.97 5.26
CA ALA A 88 7.94 -13.94 4.74
C ALA A 88 8.15 -14.86 3.58
N LYS A 89 7.26 -15.76 3.48
CA LYS A 89 7.41 -16.61 2.41
C LYS A 89 7.03 -15.91 1.20
N THR A 90 6.20 -14.96 1.37
CA THR A 90 5.73 -14.28 0.24
C THR A 90 6.53 -13.09 0.11
N ASP A 91 7.50 -13.05 0.65
CA ASP A 91 8.06 -11.99 0.86
C ASP A 91 8.98 -11.50 0.04
N LYS A 92 9.20 -12.05 -0.81
CA LYS A 92 9.77 -11.41 -1.80
C LYS A 92 9.00 -10.24 -2.00
N VAL A 93 7.77 -10.34 -1.64
CA VAL A 93 6.90 -9.23 -1.64
C VAL A 93 7.49 -8.19 -0.77
N ASP A 94 7.99 -8.61 0.39
CA ASP A 94 8.57 -7.63 1.26
C ASP A 94 9.76 -7.00 0.64
N ALA A 95 10.45 -7.72 -0.13
CA ALA A 95 11.61 -7.17 -0.75
C ALA A 95 11.21 -6.09 -1.72
N ARG A 96 9.98 -6.11 -2.13
CA ARG A 96 9.53 -5.10 -3.03
C ARG A 96 8.81 -4.05 -2.30
N LEU A 97 8.53 -4.32 -1.08
CA LEU A 97 7.91 -3.31 -0.25
C LEU A 97 8.96 -2.32 0.25
#